data_98feabc0f014335a44f678b8f79bde8c
#
_entry.id   98feabc0f014335a44f678b8f79bde8c
#
_cell.length_a   1.000
_cell.length_b   1.000
_cell.length_c   1.000
_cell.angle_alpha   90.00
_cell.angle_beta   90.00
_cell.angle_gamma   90.00
#
_symmetry.space_group_name_H-M   'P 1'
#
loop_
_entity.id
_entity.type
_entity.pdbx_description
1 polymer ?
#
loop_
_entity_poly.entity_id
_entity_poly.type
_entity_poly.pdbx_seq_one_letter_code
_entity_poly.pdbx_strand_id
1 'polypeptide(L)'
;MFRILIIDPNTPFRESLRKIINNRFPTIEIQEAAAADEGLRKLNTFTPLLIFIDIYLPDKNGLDLAKKIKASHPEIIIAIFTRYDSPEYQTAANDSGVENLIPKDDWSGEDILALVESIFSDADINRSVKMDSK
;
A
#
# COMPACT_ATOMS: atom_id res chain seq x y z
N MET A 1 6.48 15.48 -1.96
CA MET A 1 6.33 14.74 -0.68
C MET A 1 5.69 13.39 -0.96
N PHE A 2 6.26 12.34 -0.42
CA PHE A 2 5.73 11.00 -0.60
C PHE A 2 4.73 10.67 0.49
N ARG A 3 3.68 9.92 0.12
CA ARG A 3 2.58 9.58 1.01
C ARG A 3 2.23 8.11 0.92
N ILE A 4 1.90 7.54 2.09
CA ILE A 4 1.47 6.15 2.22
C ILE A 4 0.16 6.12 3.01
N LEU A 5 -0.77 5.27 2.58
CA LEU A 5 -1.99 4.98 3.33
C LEU A 5 -1.94 3.53 3.79
N ILE A 6 -2.27 3.29 5.05
CA ILE A 6 -2.33 1.93 5.62
C ILE A 6 -3.77 1.64 6.02
N ILE A 7 -4.37 0.63 5.40
CA ILE A 7 -5.76 0.22 5.68
C ILE A 7 -5.74 -1.16 6.32
N ASP A 8 -5.99 -1.22 7.62
CA ASP A 8 -5.92 -2.46 8.41
C ASP A 8 -6.73 -2.28 9.70
N PRO A 9 -7.58 -3.23 10.08
CA PRO A 9 -8.39 -3.10 11.30
C PRO A 9 -7.56 -3.20 12.58
N ASN A 10 -6.33 -3.74 12.51
CA ASN A 10 -5.49 -3.99 13.68
C ASN A 10 -4.64 -2.75 13.99
N THR A 11 -5.02 -1.99 15.01
CA THR A 11 -4.31 -0.76 15.40
C THR A 11 -2.84 -1.00 15.76
N PRO A 12 -2.49 -2.00 16.59
CA PRO A 12 -1.07 -2.26 16.87
C PRO A 12 -0.24 -2.59 15.62
N PHE A 13 -0.81 -3.30 14.67
CA PHE A 13 -0.13 -3.61 13.41
C PHE A 13 0.13 -2.34 12.61
N ARG A 14 -0.88 -1.48 12.46
CA ARG A 14 -0.72 -0.20 11.75
C ARG A 14 0.36 0.65 12.39
N GLU A 15 0.36 0.75 13.72
CA GLU A 15 1.34 1.54 14.45
C GLU A 15 2.76 1.01 14.27
N SER A 16 2.93 -0.33 14.34
CA SER A 16 4.20 -0.98 14.09
C SER A 16 4.73 -0.67 12.70
N LEU A 17 3.89 -0.84 11.70
CA LEU A 17 4.26 -0.62 10.30
C LEU A 17 4.64 0.85 10.08
N ARG A 18 3.85 1.76 10.60
CA ARG A 18 4.13 3.19 10.49
C ARG A 18 5.47 3.55 11.13
N LYS A 19 5.74 3.03 12.33
CA LYS A 19 7.00 3.31 13.04
C LYS A 19 8.21 2.80 12.25
N ILE A 20 8.12 1.59 11.73
CA ILE A 20 9.20 1.01 10.92
C ILE A 20 9.50 1.89 9.72
N ILE A 21 8.48 2.32 9.01
CA ILE A 21 8.64 3.15 7.81
C ILE A 21 9.16 4.54 8.18
N ASN A 22 8.57 5.20 9.18
CA ASN A 22 8.96 6.56 9.55
C ASN A 22 10.33 6.64 10.23
N ASN A 23 10.78 5.58 10.88
CA ASN A 23 12.15 5.55 11.43
C ASN A 23 13.20 5.62 10.33
N ARG A 24 12.92 4.97 9.20
CA ARG A 24 13.84 4.95 8.06
C ARG A 24 13.62 6.12 7.11
N PHE A 25 12.36 6.53 6.94
CA PHE A 25 11.94 7.59 6.02
C PHE A 25 11.08 8.62 6.76
N PRO A 26 11.67 9.50 7.57
CA PRO A 26 10.90 10.40 8.43
C PRO A 26 10.09 11.45 7.68
N THR A 27 10.39 11.69 6.40
CA THR A 27 9.65 12.69 5.60
C THR A 27 8.43 12.13 4.88
N ILE A 28 8.22 10.82 4.90
CA ILE A 28 7.03 10.22 4.30
C ILE A 28 5.83 10.50 5.20
N GLU A 29 4.77 11.06 4.61
CA GLU A 29 3.50 11.27 5.31
C GLU A 29 2.69 10.00 5.27
N ILE A 30 2.28 9.49 6.44
CA ILE A 30 1.52 8.25 6.53
C ILE A 30 0.18 8.52 7.19
N GLN A 31 -0.90 8.10 6.54
CA GLN A 31 -2.23 8.09 7.14
C GLN A 31 -2.72 6.66 7.30
N GLU A 32 -3.69 6.47 8.19
CA GLU A 32 -4.20 5.16 8.57
C GLU A 32 -5.72 5.12 8.48
N ALA A 33 -6.25 3.94 8.16
CA ALA A 33 -7.68 3.68 8.16
C ALA A 33 -7.92 2.27 8.70
N ALA A 34 -9.01 2.08 9.43
CA ALA A 34 -9.36 0.80 10.03
C ALA A 34 -10.28 -0.04 9.15
N ALA A 35 -10.87 0.55 8.11
CA ALA A 35 -11.86 -0.09 7.26
C ALA A 35 -11.80 0.47 5.84
N ALA A 36 -12.40 -0.24 4.89
CA ALA A 36 -12.39 0.14 3.49
C ALA A 36 -13.03 1.49 3.23
N ASP A 37 -14.20 1.74 3.82
CA ASP A 37 -14.92 3.01 3.63
C ASP A 37 -14.11 4.20 4.12
N GLU A 38 -13.45 4.07 5.26
CA GLU A 38 -12.58 5.12 5.79
C GLU A 38 -11.42 5.39 4.83
N GLY A 39 -10.81 4.32 4.32
CA GLY A 39 -9.72 4.43 3.35
C GLY A 39 -10.14 5.16 2.08
N LEU A 40 -11.31 4.81 1.54
CA LEU A 40 -11.84 5.45 0.34
C LEU A 40 -12.13 6.93 0.57
N ARG A 41 -12.65 7.29 1.73
CA ARG A 41 -12.89 8.70 2.05
C ARG A 41 -11.59 9.50 2.10
N LYS A 42 -10.54 8.91 2.62
CA LYS A 42 -9.23 9.58 2.70
C LYS A 42 -8.64 9.84 1.32
N LEU A 43 -8.94 9.02 0.33
CA LEU A 43 -8.45 9.25 -1.04
C LEU A 43 -9.01 10.52 -1.67
N ASN A 44 -10.07 11.10 -1.12
CA ASN A 44 -10.61 12.38 -1.62
C ASN A 44 -9.70 13.56 -1.31
N THR A 45 -8.91 13.48 -0.24
CA THR A 45 -8.06 14.57 0.21
C THR A 45 -6.59 14.18 0.36
N PHE A 46 -6.27 12.91 0.20
CA PHE A 46 -4.93 12.38 0.41
C PHE A 46 -4.61 11.41 -0.72
N THR A 47 -3.67 11.78 -1.58
CA THR A 47 -3.28 10.94 -2.73
C THR A 47 -1.97 10.24 -2.42
N PRO A 48 -2.00 8.97 -1.97
CA PRO A 48 -0.78 8.22 -1.70
C PRO A 48 -0.18 7.65 -2.98
N LEU A 49 1.12 7.40 -2.96
CA LEU A 49 1.78 6.63 -4.01
C LEU A 49 1.62 5.14 -3.75
N LEU A 50 1.57 4.75 -2.47
CA LEU A 50 1.50 3.36 -2.04
C LEU A 50 0.40 3.20 -0.99
N ILE A 51 -0.41 2.14 -1.13
CA ILE A 51 -1.39 1.75 -0.12
C ILE A 51 -1.10 0.34 0.33
N PHE A 52 -0.98 0.14 1.65
CA PHE A 52 -0.97 -1.19 2.25
C PHE A 52 -2.40 -1.52 2.66
N ILE A 53 -2.90 -2.68 2.26
CA ILE A 53 -4.28 -3.10 2.54
C ILE A 53 -4.26 -4.50 3.16
N ASP A 54 -4.93 -4.67 4.31
CA ASP A 54 -5.18 -6.01 4.85
C ASP A 54 -6.28 -6.68 4.04
N ILE A 55 -6.12 -7.97 3.75
CA ILE A 55 -7.11 -8.69 2.94
C ILE A 55 -8.45 -8.85 3.67
N TYR A 56 -8.44 -8.90 5.01
CA TYR A 56 -9.64 -9.07 5.82
C TYR A 56 -10.06 -7.77 6.50
N LEU A 57 -10.75 -6.91 5.75
CA LEU A 57 -11.32 -5.70 6.33
C LEU A 57 -12.74 -5.98 6.85
N PRO A 58 -13.19 -5.22 7.86
CA PRO A 58 -14.50 -5.49 8.47
C PRO A 58 -15.68 -5.26 7.53
N ASP A 59 -15.54 -4.38 6.56
CA ASP A 59 -16.63 -3.95 5.68
C ASP A 59 -16.45 -4.37 4.22
N LYS A 60 -15.29 -4.88 3.82
CA LYS A 60 -15.03 -5.27 2.43
C LYS A 60 -13.78 -6.16 2.35
N ASN A 61 -13.75 -7.06 1.39
CA ASN A 61 -12.54 -7.83 1.09
C ASN A 61 -11.46 -6.89 0.54
N GLY A 62 -10.22 -7.07 0.98
CA GLY A 62 -9.11 -6.20 0.58
C GLY A 62 -8.81 -6.25 -0.92
N LEU A 63 -8.99 -7.40 -1.58
CA LEU A 63 -8.80 -7.51 -3.03
C LEU A 63 -9.88 -6.71 -3.78
N ASP A 64 -11.12 -6.76 -3.32
CA ASP A 64 -12.21 -5.99 -3.91
C ASP A 64 -11.96 -4.49 -3.77
N LEU A 65 -11.45 -4.08 -2.60
CA LEU A 65 -11.08 -2.68 -2.38
C LEU A 65 -9.95 -2.26 -3.32
N ALA A 66 -8.91 -3.09 -3.46
CA ALA A 66 -7.79 -2.82 -4.35
C ALA A 66 -8.26 -2.64 -5.79
N LYS A 67 -9.15 -3.53 -6.25
CA LYS A 67 -9.72 -3.47 -7.60
C LYS A 67 -10.46 -2.15 -7.82
N LYS A 68 -11.26 -1.74 -6.83
CA LYS A 68 -12.00 -0.48 -6.89
C LYS A 68 -11.08 0.73 -6.94
N ILE A 69 -10.03 0.73 -6.12
CA ILE A 69 -9.05 1.81 -6.11
C ILE A 69 -8.30 1.88 -7.46
N LYS A 70 -7.86 0.74 -7.97
CA LYS A 70 -7.14 0.68 -9.25
C LYS A 70 -7.99 1.16 -10.42
N ALA A 71 -9.29 0.93 -10.37
CA ALA A 71 -10.19 1.42 -11.43
C ALA A 71 -10.23 2.94 -11.51
N SER A 72 -10.14 3.63 -10.36
CA SER A 72 -10.18 5.09 -10.28
C SER A 72 -8.80 5.72 -10.27
N HIS A 73 -7.80 5.01 -9.72
CA HIS A 73 -6.45 5.52 -9.51
C HIS A 73 -5.42 4.46 -9.93
N PRO A 74 -5.29 4.18 -11.24
CA PRO A 74 -4.40 3.10 -11.70
C PRO A 74 -2.93 3.36 -11.39
N GLU A 75 -2.53 4.59 -11.12
CA GLU A 75 -1.16 4.94 -10.78
C GLU A 75 -0.75 4.60 -9.34
N ILE A 76 -1.72 4.39 -8.45
CA ILE A 76 -1.43 4.04 -7.07
C ILE A 76 -0.95 2.59 -6.99
N ILE A 77 0.17 2.37 -6.30
CA ILE A 77 0.71 1.03 -6.08
C ILE A 77 0.06 0.44 -4.84
N ILE A 78 -0.40 -0.81 -4.93
CA ILE A 78 -1.07 -1.48 -3.83
C ILE A 78 -0.31 -2.72 -3.42
N ALA A 79 -0.06 -2.86 -2.11
CA ALA A 79 0.49 -4.05 -1.49
C ALA A 79 -0.56 -4.60 -0.52
N ILE A 80 -0.91 -5.88 -0.68
CA ILE A 80 -1.90 -6.53 0.18
C ILE A 80 -1.21 -7.45 1.17
N PHE A 81 -1.56 -7.30 2.45
CA PHE A 81 -1.19 -8.24 3.48
C PHE A 81 -2.22 -9.37 3.51
N THR A 82 -1.76 -10.60 3.35
CA THR A 82 -2.61 -11.80 3.38
C THR A 82 -2.10 -12.79 4.41
N ARG A 83 -3.00 -13.63 4.91
CA ARG A 83 -2.63 -14.71 5.82
C ARG A 83 -2.45 -16.04 5.10
N TYR A 84 -2.85 -16.11 3.83
CA TYR A 84 -2.80 -17.33 3.04
C TYR A 84 -2.07 -17.06 1.74
N ASP A 85 -1.00 -17.82 1.49
CA ASP A 85 -0.24 -17.76 0.25
C ASP A 85 -0.67 -18.93 -0.63
N SER A 86 -1.90 -18.89 -1.12
CA SER A 86 -2.42 -19.90 -2.03
C SER A 86 -2.36 -19.43 -3.47
N PRO A 87 -2.26 -20.36 -4.45
CA PRO A 87 -2.30 -19.97 -5.87
C PRO A 87 -3.57 -19.19 -6.25
N GLU A 88 -4.69 -19.46 -5.59
CA GLU A 88 -5.95 -18.78 -5.84
C GLU A 88 -5.87 -17.31 -5.45
N TYR A 89 -5.24 -16.99 -4.33
CA TYR A 89 -5.01 -15.60 -3.92
C TYR A 89 -4.05 -14.89 -4.86
N GLN A 90 -3.01 -15.59 -5.33
CA GLN A 90 -2.07 -15.03 -6.30
C GLN A 90 -2.79 -14.64 -7.59
N THR A 91 -3.64 -15.52 -8.11
CA THR A 91 -4.41 -15.24 -9.33
C THR A 91 -5.36 -14.08 -9.12
N ALA A 92 -6.09 -14.06 -8.00
CA ALA A 92 -7.02 -12.98 -7.68
C ALA A 92 -6.30 -11.64 -7.54
N ALA A 93 -5.11 -11.64 -6.92
CA ALA A 93 -4.30 -10.43 -6.79
C ALA A 93 -3.86 -9.91 -8.15
N ASN A 94 -3.38 -10.79 -9.03
CA ASN A 94 -2.98 -10.41 -10.38
C ASN A 94 -4.13 -9.81 -11.17
N ASP A 95 -5.32 -10.40 -11.08
CA ASP A 95 -6.51 -9.92 -11.76
C ASP A 95 -6.99 -8.57 -11.21
N SER A 96 -6.67 -8.27 -9.96
CA SER A 96 -7.02 -7.00 -9.30
C SER A 96 -6.06 -5.86 -9.60
N GLY A 97 -4.95 -6.14 -10.27
CA GLY A 97 -3.92 -5.14 -10.53
C GLY A 97 -3.00 -4.85 -9.35
N VAL A 98 -3.02 -5.71 -8.33
CA VAL A 98 -2.16 -5.57 -7.14
C VAL A 98 -0.73 -5.94 -7.49
N GLU A 99 0.21 -5.06 -7.17
CA GLU A 99 1.63 -5.26 -7.51
C GLU A 99 2.35 -6.16 -6.51
N ASN A 100 1.90 -6.17 -5.26
CA ASN A 100 2.59 -6.92 -4.19
C ASN A 100 1.61 -7.64 -3.29
N LEU A 101 1.92 -8.90 -2.98
CA LEU A 101 1.17 -9.70 -2.03
C LEU A 101 2.13 -10.13 -0.93
N ILE A 102 1.86 -9.74 0.33
CA ILE A 102 2.78 -9.92 1.45
C ILE A 102 2.14 -10.82 2.51
N PRO A 103 2.79 -11.95 2.87
CA PRO A 103 2.28 -12.78 3.97
C PRO A 103 2.34 -12.01 5.28
N LYS A 104 1.19 -11.84 5.94
CA LYS A 104 1.12 -11.03 7.17
C LYS A 104 1.82 -11.71 8.34
N ASP A 105 1.90 -13.04 8.32
CA ASP A 105 2.53 -13.81 9.38
C ASP A 105 4.02 -14.03 9.16
N ASP A 106 4.55 -13.65 7.99
CA ASP A 106 5.93 -13.94 7.62
C ASP A 106 6.55 -12.77 6.84
N TRP A 107 6.43 -11.56 7.36
CA TRP A 107 7.09 -10.38 6.80
C TRP A 107 8.16 -9.87 7.74
N SER A 108 9.17 -9.20 7.19
CA SER A 108 10.19 -8.53 7.99
C SER A 108 10.16 -7.03 7.73
N GLY A 109 10.60 -6.26 8.73
CA GLY A 109 10.74 -4.82 8.56
C GLY A 109 11.67 -4.46 7.41
N GLU A 110 12.74 -5.24 7.22
CA GLU A 110 13.68 -5.03 6.13
C GLU A 110 13.03 -5.19 4.76
N ASP A 111 12.17 -6.20 4.60
CA ASP A 111 11.46 -6.43 3.35
C ASP A 111 10.51 -5.27 3.02
N ILE A 112 9.81 -4.78 4.03
CA ILE A 112 8.92 -3.62 3.87
C ILE A 112 9.71 -2.37 3.49
N LEU A 113 10.83 -2.13 4.16
CA LEU A 113 11.66 -0.96 3.86
C LEU A 113 12.27 -1.04 2.46
N ALA A 114 12.67 -2.23 2.02
CA ALA A 114 13.18 -2.43 0.66
C ALA A 114 12.10 -2.15 -0.38
N LEU A 115 10.87 -2.59 -0.12
CA LEU A 115 9.74 -2.33 -1.00
C LEU A 115 9.45 -0.82 -1.11
N VAL A 116 9.37 -0.14 0.03
CA VAL A 116 9.11 1.30 0.07
C VAL A 116 10.22 2.06 -0.66
N GLU A 117 11.48 1.72 -0.38
CA GLU A 117 12.62 2.37 -1.04
C GLU A 117 12.57 2.18 -2.55
N SER A 118 12.29 0.97 -3.02
CA SER A 118 12.19 0.67 -4.45
C SER A 118 11.10 1.51 -5.13
N ILE A 119 9.92 1.58 -4.52
CA ILE A 119 8.78 2.33 -5.08
C ILE A 119 9.09 3.81 -5.17
N PHE A 120 9.64 4.40 -4.12
CA PHE A 120 9.91 5.84 -4.10
C PHE A 120 11.13 6.22 -4.92
N SER A 121 12.13 5.35 -5.03
CA SER A 121 13.26 5.57 -5.92
C SER A 121 12.82 5.60 -7.38
N ASP A 122 11.97 4.67 -7.77
CA ASP A 122 11.42 4.64 -9.13
C ASP A 122 10.62 5.92 -9.43
N ALA A 123 9.85 6.40 -8.47
CA ALA A 123 9.08 7.64 -8.62
C ALA A 123 10.01 8.84 -8.79
N ASP A 124 11.10 8.91 -8.03
CA ASP A 124 12.09 9.99 -8.15
C ASP A 124 12.80 9.94 -9.50
N ILE A 125 13.18 8.76 -9.97
CA ILE A 125 13.80 8.59 -11.28
C ILE A 125 12.86 9.07 -12.38
N ASN A 126 11.58 8.69 -12.32
CA ASN A 126 10.59 9.12 -13.30
C ASN A 126 10.39 10.63 -13.30
N ARG A 127 10.44 11.28 -12.13
CA ARG A 127 10.39 12.74 -12.04
C ARG A 127 11.59 13.37 -12.69
N SER A 128 12.78 12.85 -12.43
CA SER A 128 14.02 13.38 -13.02
C SER A 128 13.99 13.28 -14.53
N VAL A 129 13.55 12.15 -15.07
CA VAL A 129 13.41 11.96 -16.52
C VAL A 129 12.44 12.98 -17.11
N LYS A 130 11.30 13.20 -16.47
CA LYS A 130 10.32 14.19 -16.94
C LYS A 130 10.89 15.60 -16.93
N MET A 131 11.67 15.96 -15.93
CA MET A 131 12.29 17.28 -15.84
C MET A 131 13.36 17.47 -16.90
N ASP A 132 14.12 16.42 -17.21
CA ASP A 132 15.19 16.47 -18.19
C ASP A 132 14.68 16.50 -19.64
N SER A 133 13.46 16.08 -19.88
CA SER A 133 12.88 15.99 -21.23
C SER A 133 12.30 17.30 -21.75
N LYS A 134 12.47 18.36 -21.02
CA LYS A 134 12.03 19.69 -21.49
C LYS A 134 13.07 20.32 -22.42
#